data_b31f13816148695dca3725414829004d
#
_entry.id   b31f13816148695dca3725414829004d
#
_cell.length_a   1.000
_cell.length_b   1.000
_cell.length_c   1.000
_cell.angle_alpha   90.00
_cell.angle_beta   90.00
_cell.angle_gamma   90.00
#
_symmetry.space_group_name_H-M   'P 1'
#
loop_
_entity.id
_entity.type
_entity.pdbx_description
1 polymer ?
#
loop_
_entity_poly.entity_id
_entity_poly.type
_entity_poly.pdbx_seq_one_letter_code
_entity_poly.pdbx_strand_id
1 'polypeptide(L)'
;MLPLFPPEPPPFRAALTEKLKRAAAEGVFFGTSSWKYEGWLGQIYTAERYLTRGKLSRKRFEDSCLAEYAEVFPIVCGDFSFYQFPAPAFWAKLFAGAPAALQFAFKVPEEITVRVWPRHARYGDRAGLDNPSFLDAHVFQALFLDLLEPFRERVAVLIFEFGAFPRGLYEREEDFVIDLDRFLSALPQGWRYAVEIRTPAFLGPLYLAALADRGVAHVLNAWTRMPTIGEQMEVPGVFTADFTVVRALLRQGRPYEQAVEAFQPYAKVQDPNPETRAALKELAARTALRREKGFYFVNNRLEGNAPSTIDAVLAID
;
A
#
# COMPACT_ATOMS: atom_id res chain seq x y z
N MET A 1 21.32 -3.74 34.57
CA MET A 1 21.82 -2.39 34.28
C MET A 1 21.29 -2.02 32.89
N LEU A 2 20.48 -1.01 32.75
CA LEU A 2 20.09 -0.51 31.42
C LEU A 2 21.32 0.19 30.81
N PRO A 3 21.59 0.03 29.50
CA PRO A 3 22.70 0.74 28.88
C PRO A 3 22.50 2.27 29.03
N LEU A 4 23.56 2.98 29.35
CA LEU A 4 23.56 4.44 29.55
C LEU A 4 23.21 5.22 28.28
N PHE A 5 23.36 4.59 27.11
CA PHE A 5 23.05 5.17 25.81
C PHE A 5 22.06 4.26 25.06
N PRO A 6 21.15 4.81 24.24
CA PRO A 6 20.34 4.01 23.36
C PRO A 6 21.25 3.22 22.41
N PRO A 7 20.91 1.95 22.07
CA PRO A 7 21.69 1.16 21.13
C PRO A 7 21.78 1.87 19.78
N GLU A 8 22.95 1.83 19.16
CA GLU A 8 23.16 2.43 17.85
C GLU A 8 22.27 1.75 16.79
N PRO A 9 21.66 2.52 15.89
CA PRO A 9 20.85 1.95 14.82
C PRO A 9 21.73 1.12 13.87
N PRO A 10 21.18 0.05 13.26
CA PRO A 10 21.92 -0.75 12.28
C PRO A 10 22.45 0.12 11.15
N PRO A 11 23.69 -0.11 10.64
CA PRO A 11 24.28 0.68 9.54
C PRO A 11 23.41 0.76 8.29
N PHE A 12 22.73 -0.34 7.92
CA PHE A 12 21.79 -0.39 6.82
C PHE A 12 20.65 0.61 7.00
N ARG A 13 20.10 0.70 8.21
CA ARG A 13 19.01 1.63 8.54
C ARG A 13 19.41 3.08 8.30
N ALA A 14 20.58 3.50 8.76
CA ALA A 14 21.05 4.86 8.57
C ALA A 14 21.19 5.23 7.09
N ALA A 15 21.81 4.34 6.29
CA ALA A 15 21.97 4.52 4.86
C ALA A 15 20.62 4.60 4.13
N LEU A 16 19.69 3.70 4.42
CA LEU A 16 18.35 3.71 3.83
C LEU A 16 17.58 4.98 4.21
N THR A 17 17.66 5.41 5.47
CA THR A 17 16.99 6.63 5.94
C THR A 17 17.42 7.86 5.15
N GLU A 18 18.71 8.01 4.88
CA GLU A 18 19.23 9.15 4.10
C GLU A 18 18.77 9.10 2.62
N LYS A 19 18.70 7.91 2.02
CA LYS A 19 18.13 7.74 0.67
C LYS A 19 16.65 8.13 0.63
N LEU A 20 15.87 7.67 1.61
CA LEU A 20 14.44 7.97 1.72
C LEU A 20 14.17 9.46 1.97
N LYS A 21 14.97 10.14 2.79
CA LYS A 21 14.86 11.59 3.00
C LYS A 21 15.12 12.37 1.71
N ARG A 22 16.16 11.99 0.95
CA ARG A 22 16.44 12.62 -0.35
C ARG A 22 15.28 12.44 -1.32
N ALA A 23 14.78 11.21 -1.46
CA ALA A 23 13.64 10.93 -2.32
C ALA A 23 12.39 11.72 -1.89
N ALA A 24 12.09 11.79 -0.60
CA ALA A 24 10.95 12.54 -0.06
C ALA A 24 11.07 14.06 -0.31
N ALA A 25 12.28 14.62 -0.27
CA ALA A 25 12.51 16.02 -0.62
C ALA A 25 12.17 16.34 -2.09
N GLU A 26 12.23 15.33 -2.95
CA GLU A 26 11.84 15.42 -4.38
C GLU A 26 10.37 15.00 -4.63
N GLY A 27 9.57 14.80 -3.58
CA GLY A 27 8.15 14.39 -3.69
C GLY A 27 7.94 12.88 -3.83
N VAL A 28 8.99 12.07 -3.71
CA VAL A 28 8.95 10.61 -3.89
C VAL A 28 8.94 9.92 -2.53
N PHE A 29 7.81 9.35 -2.14
CA PHE A 29 7.61 8.74 -0.82
C PHE A 29 7.59 7.21 -0.95
N PHE A 30 8.67 6.55 -0.56
CA PHE A 30 8.71 5.10 -0.43
C PHE A 30 8.32 4.65 0.96
N GLY A 31 7.49 3.61 1.02
CA GLY A 31 7.10 2.89 2.22
C GLY A 31 6.78 1.44 1.92
N THR A 32 6.20 0.76 2.89
CA THR A 32 5.88 -0.67 2.79
C THR A 32 4.40 -0.92 3.00
N SER A 33 3.90 -2.09 2.58
CA SER A 33 2.49 -2.47 2.72
C SER A 33 2.11 -2.90 4.16
N SER A 34 3.06 -2.97 5.07
CA SER A 34 2.90 -3.22 6.50
C SER A 34 4.26 -3.00 7.18
N TRP A 35 4.29 -2.97 8.51
CA TRP A 35 5.50 -2.69 9.28
C TRP A 35 5.82 -3.75 10.35
N LYS A 36 4.91 -4.66 10.68
CA LYS A 36 5.06 -5.63 11.77
C LYS A 36 5.79 -6.90 11.31
N TYR A 37 7.06 -6.76 10.94
CA TYR A 37 7.88 -7.88 10.48
C TYR A 37 9.08 -8.11 11.39
N GLU A 38 9.08 -9.19 12.19
CA GLU A 38 10.20 -9.58 13.05
C GLU A 38 11.48 -9.88 12.23
N GLY A 39 11.34 -10.29 10.96
CA GLY A 39 12.46 -10.48 10.06
C GLY A 39 13.30 -9.23 9.75
N TRP A 40 12.82 -8.04 10.13
CA TRP A 40 13.57 -6.79 9.99
C TRP A 40 14.34 -6.39 11.26
N LEU A 41 14.33 -7.22 12.30
CA LEU A 41 15.18 -7.04 13.48
C LEU A 41 16.66 -7.11 13.07
N GLY A 42 17.46 -6.15 13.54
CA GLY A 42 18.85 -5.98 13.13
C GLY A 42 19.03 -5.26 11.77
N GLN A 43 17.95 -4.98 11.05
CA GLN A 43 17.97 -4.24 9.78
C GLN A 43 17.29 -2.86 9.94
N ILE A 44 15.99 -2.86 10.24
CA ILE A 44 15.17 -1.66 10.47
C ILE A 44 14.95 -1.44 11.97
N TYR A 45 14.71 -2.53 12.71
CA TYR A 45 14.40 -2.51 14.11
C TYR A 45 15.60 -2.92 14.97
N THR A 46 15.79 -2.18 16.07
CA THR A 46 16.80 -2.46 17.08
C THR A 46 16.26 -3.52 18.04
N ALA A 47 16.79 -4.75 17.97
CA ALA A 47 16.26 -5.91 18.70
C ALA A 47 16.15 -5.66 20.21
N GLU A 48 17.11 -4.95 20.80
CA GLU A 48 17.21 -4.63 22.23
C GLU A 48 16.01 -3.84 22.75
N ARG A 49 15.37 -3.02 21.91
CA ARG A 49 14.17 -2.24 22.24
C ARG A 49 12.97 -3.13 22.57
N TYR A 50 12.96 -4.36 22.07
CA TYR A 50 11.82 -5.28 22.18
C TYR A 50 12.08 -6.46 23.11
N LEU A 51 13.19 -6.46 23.85
CA LEU A 51 13.48 -7.50 24.82
C LEU A 51 12.68 -7.29 26.13
N THR A 52 12.20 -8.40 26.68
CA THR A 52 11.64 -8.50 28.03
C THR A 52 12.35 -9.65 28.73
N ARG A 53 13.07 -9.36 29.82
CA ARG A 53 13.88 -10.37 30.54
C ARG A 53 14.86 -11.12 29.61
N GLY A 54 15.50 -10.39 28.69
CA GLY A 54 16.50 -10.95 27.77
C GLY A 54 15.93 -11.75 26.57
N LYS A 55 14.59 -11.84 26.44
CA LYS A 55 13.93 -12.53 25.33
C LYS A 55 13.08 -11.56 24.51
N LEU A 56 12.99 -11.79 23.19
CA LEU A 56 12.12 -11.02 22.31
C LEU A 56 10.65 -11.13 22.76
N SER A 57 10.01 -10.00 23.02
CA SER A 57 8.59 -9.90 23.31
C SER A 57 7.83 -9.48 22.06
N ARG A 58 7.17 -10.44 21.41
CA ARG A 58 6.34 -10.19 20.23
C ARG A 58 5.26 -9.13 20.50
N LYS A 59 4.60 -9.20 21.64
CA LYS A 59 3.60 -8.19 22.03
C LYS A 59 4.21 -6.79 22.08
N ARG A 60 5.37 -6.62 22.75
CA ARG A 60 6.05 -5.33 22.83
C ARG A 60 6.47 -4.83 21.44
N PHE A 61 6.95 -5.74 20.58
CA PHE A 61 7.28 -5.41 19.20
C PHE A 61 6.04 -4.92 18.45
N GLU A 62 4.95 -5.68 18.42
CA GLU A 62 3.71 -5.33 17.71
C GLU A 62 3.09 -4.01 18.21
N ASP A 63 3.20 -3.72 19.51
CA ASP A 63 2.64 -2.51 20.13
C ASP A 63 3.47 -1.25 19.84
N SER A 64 4.79 -1.36 19.60
CA SER A 64 5.68 -0.18 19.59
C SER A 64 6.57 -0.04 18.33
N CYS A 65 6.64 -1.03 17.46
CA CYS A 65 7.54 -0.97 16.29
C CYS A 65 7.19 0.12 15.26
N LEU A 66 5.96 0.63 15.27
CA LEU A 66 5.56 1.71 14.36
C LEU A 66 6.35 3.00 14.58
N ALA A 67 6.67 3.32 15.83
CA ALA A 67 7.49 4.49 16.14
C ALA A 67 8.90 4.37 15.55
N GLU A 68 9.52 3.20 15.67
CA GLU A 68 10.85 2.95 15.10
C GLU A 68 10.81 2.83 13.56
N TYR A 69 9.73 2.27 12.99
CA TYR A 69 9.49 2.28 11.54
C TYR A 69 9.51 3.71 10.98
N ALA A 70 8.83 4.62 11.67
CA ALA A 70 8.72 6.02 11.25
C ALA A 70 10.03 6.82 11.36
N GLU A 71 11.03 6.31 12.08
CA GLU A 71 12.38 6.90 12.07
C GLU A 71 13.11 6.65 10.72
N VAL A 72 12.61 5.70 9.91
CA VAL A 72 13.18 5.31 8.60
C VAL A 72 12.27 5.72 7.46
N PHE A 73 11.01 5.29 7.50
CA PHE A 73 10.07 5.44 6.40
C PHE A 73 9.12 6.62 6.61
N PRO A 74 8.95 7.49 5.59
CA PRO A 74 8.03 8.63 5.67
C PRO A 74 6.55 8.25 5.55
N ILE A 75 6.26 7.05 5.05
CA ILE A 75 4.90 6.59 4.75
C ILE A 75 4.76 5.09 4.94
N VAL A 76 3.53 4.64 5.23
CA VAL A 76 3.16 3.22 5.28
C VAL A 76 1.76 3.00 4.71
N CYS A 77 1.54 1.87 4.04
CA CYS A 77 0.20 1.46 3.61
C CYS A 77 -0.42 0.53 4.67
N GLY A 78 -1.59 0.90 5.17
CA GLY A 78 -2.35 0.10 6.14
C GLY A 78 -3.30 -0.87 5.43
N ASP A 79 -2.91 -2.14 5.31
CA ASP A 79 -3.78 -3.18 4.74
C ASP A 79 -4.85 -3.69 5.73
N PHE A 80 -4.73 -3.37 7.03
CA PHE A 80 -5.64 -3.81 8.08
C PHE A 80 -7.07 -3.28 7.91
N SER A 81 -7.23 -2.09 7.37
CA SER A 81 -8.54 -1.46 7.12
C SER A 81 -9.33 -2.12 5.99
N PHE A 82 -8.69 -2.97 5.19
CA PHE A 82 -9.35 -3.64 4.05
C PHE A 82 -10.43 -4.63 4.47
N TYR A 83 -10.21 -5.34 5.58
CA TYR A 83 -11.09 -6.47 5.96
C TYR A 83 -12.32 -6.08 6.79
N GLN A 84 -12.35 -4.88 7.33
CA GLN A 84 -13.47 -4.35 8.11
C GLN A 84 -13.33 -2.85 8.30
N PHE A 85 -14.44 -2.16 8.57
CA PHE A 85 -14.41 -0.77 9.00
C PHE A 85 -13.76 -0.67 10.39
N PRO A 86 -12.63 0.05 10.55
CA PRO A 86 -12.01 0.21 11.84
C PRO A 86 -12.86 1.12 12.76
N ALA A 87 -13.00 0.75 14.02
CA ALA A 87 -13.70 1.57 15.00
C ALA A 87 -12.97 2.90 15.29
N PRO A 88 -13.67 3.96 15.74
CA PRO A 88 -13.06 5.26 16.07
C PRO A 88 -11.88 5.14 17.05
N ALA A 89 -11.99 4.28 18.07
CA ALA A 89 -10.93 4.05 19.05
C ALA A 89 -9.67 3.43 18.41
N PHE A 90 -9.80 2.67 17.35
CA PHE A 90 -8.66 2.13 16.60
C PHE A 90 -7.86 3.25 15.92
N TRP A 91 -8.56 4.18 15.23
CA TRP A 91 -7.92 5.32 14.58
C TRP A 91 -7.20 6.22 15.60
N ALA A 92 -7.87 6.55 16.70
CA ALA A 92 -7.27 7.34 17.76
C ALA A 92 -5.99 6.68 18.31
N LYS A 93 -6.02 5.37 18.58
CA LYS A 93 -4.85 4.60 19.03
C LYS A 93 -3.73 4.57 17.99
N LEU A 94 -4.05 4.34 16.73
CA LEU A 94 -3.07 4.28 15.64
C LEU A 94 -2.32 5.61 15.51
N PHE A 95 -3.05 6.71 15.40
CA PHE A 95 -2.47 8.03 15.19
C PHE A 95 -1.76 8.58 16.44
N ALA A 96 -2.22 8.25 17.64
CA ALA A 96 -1.52 8.58 18.89
C ALA A 96 -0.21 7.79 19.05
N GLY A 97 -0.16 6.54 18.58
CA GLY A 97 1.03 5.69 18.64
C GLY A 97 2.07 5.93 17.55
N ALA A 98 1.75 6.76 16.54
CA ALA A 98 2.62 7.02 15.42
C ALA A 98 3.19 8.45 15.48
N PRO A 99 4.50 8.67 15.21
CA PRO A 99 5.08 10.01 15.09
C PRO A 99 4.31 10.88 14.09
N ALA A 100 4.19 12.18 14.37
CA ALA A 100 3.37 13.11 13.58
C ALA A 100 3.79 13.21 12.10
N ALA A 101 5.07 13.01 11.81
CA ALA A 101 5.62 13.08 10.46
C ALA A 101 5.26 11.85 9.60
N LEU A 102 4.86 10.72 10.20
CA LEU A 102 4.50 9.52 9.45
C LEU A 102 3.16 9.71 8.76
N GLN A 103 3.17 9.56 7.45
CA GLN A 103 1.95 9.54 6.62
C GLN A 103 1.43 8.12 6.42
N PHE A 104 0.15 8.01 6.14
CA PHE A 104 -0.53 6.74 5.91
C PHE A 104 -1.22 6.73 4.55
N ALA A 105 -1.13 5.62 3.86
CA ALA A 105 -2.09 5.23 2.85
C ALA A 105 -2.99 4.13 3.44
N PHE A 106 -4.27 4.16 3.13
CA PHE A 106 -5.19 3.13 3.59
C PHE A 106 -5.89 2.46 2.43
N LYS A 107 -5.95 1.14 2.48
CA LYS A 107 -6.91 0.40 1.66
C LYS A 107 -8.30 0.60 2.22
N VAL A 108 -9.19 1.06 1.37
CA VAL A 108 -10.62 1.15 1.71
C VAL A 108 -11.17 -0.24 1.98
N PRO A 109 -12.07 -0.40 2.97
CA PRO A 109 -12.68 -1.69 3.28
C PRO A 109 -13.28 -2.40 2.08
N GLU A 110 -13.05 -3.70 1.97
CA GLU A 110 -13.58 -4.52 0.86
C GLU A 110 -15.12 -4.50 0.77
N GLU A 111 -15.80 -4.10 1.85
CA GLU A 111 -17.23 -3.80 1.86
C GLU A 111 -17.63 -2.80 0.76
N ILE A 112 -16.74 -1.89 0.38
CA ILE A 112 -16.98 -0.90 -0.68
C ILE A 112 -16.57 -1.41 -2.06
N THR A 113 -15.59 -2.32 -2.15
CA THR A 113 -14.95 -2.69 -3.43
C THR A 113 -15.28 -4.11 -3.91
N VAL A 114 -15.94 -4.92 -3.10
CA VAL A 114 -16.38 -6.28 -3.45
C VAL A 114 -17.85 -6.27 -3.83
N ARG A 115 -18.18 -6.59 -5.08
CA ARG A 115 -19.57 -6.62 -5.56
C ARG A 115 -20.31 -7.87 -5.12
N VAL A 116 -19.65 -9.03 -5.21
CA VAL A 116 -20.17 -10.32 -4.75
C VAL A 116 -19.16 -10.93 -3.80
N TRP A 117 -19.60 -11.31 -2.61
CA TRP A 117 -18.71 -11.88 -1.61
C TRP A 117 -18.06 -13.17 -2.12
N PRO A 118 -16.72 -13.27 -2.07
CA PRO A 118 -16.04 -14.50 -2.50
C PRO A 118 -16.54 -15.74 -1.73
N ARG A 119 -16.61 -16.87 -2.42
CA ARG A 119 -16.98 -18.17 -1.80
C ARG A 119 -15.83 -18.70 -0.95
N HIS A 120 -15.60 -18.07 0.18
CA HIS A 120 -14.54 -18.43 1.11
C HIS A 120 -15.08 -18.41 2.54
N ALA A 121 -14.62 -19.34 3.39
CA ALA A 121 -15.14 -19.56 4.75
C ALA A 121 -15.13 -18.29 5.64
N ARG A 122 -14.20 -17.36 5.43
CA ARG A 122 -14.13 -16.10 6.19
C ARG A 122 -15.37 -15.20 6.06
N TYR A 123 -16.14 -15.37 4.99
CA TYR A 123 -17.36 -14.57 4.75
C TYR A 123 -18.61 -15.16 5.35
N GLY A 124 -18.54 -16.40 5.88
CA GLY A 124 -19.70 -17.08 6.49
C GLY A 124 -20.92 -17.10 5.57
N ASP A 125 -22.06 -16.69 6.09
CA ASP A 125 -23.34 -16.67 5.38
C ASP A 125 -23.40 -15.67 4.22
N ARG A 126 -22.48 -14.71 4.15
CA ARG A 126 -22.38 -13.75 3.04
C ARG A 126 -21.72 -14.35 1.79
N ALA A 127 -21.01 -15.48 1.91
CA ALA A 127 -20.27 -16.08 0.80
C ALA A 127 -21.15 -16.36 -0.42
N GLY A 128 -20.82 -15.74 -1.55
CA GLY A 128 -21.55 -15.87 -2.82
C GLY A 128 -22.79 -14.98 -2.95
N LEU A 129 -23.10 -14.15 -1.95
CA LEU A 129 -24.21 -13.18 -2.01
C LEU A 129 -23.72 -11.85 -2.58
N ASP A 130 -24.64 -11.10 -3.18
CA ASP A 130 -24.41 -9.71 -3.58
C ASP A 130 -24.15 -8.85 -2.35
N ASN A 131 -23.27 -7.87 -2.52
CA ASN A 131 -22.93 -6.91 -1.48
C ASN A 131 -23.72 -5.60 -1.71
N PRO A 132 -24.67 -5.25 -0.86
CA PRO A 132 -25.48 -4.04 -1.02
C PRO A 132 -24.68 -2.74 -0.81
N SER A 133 -23.52 -2.80 -0.14
CA SER A 133 -22.65 -1.64 0.11
C SER A 133 -21.61 -1.45 -1.01
N PHE A 134 -21.65 -2.26 -2.08
CA PHE A 134 -20.71 -2.12 -3.19
C PHE A 134 -20.83 -0.75 -3.84
N LEU A 135 -19.73 0.00 -3.89
CA LEU A 135 -19.66 1.36 -4.43
C LEU A 135 -20.71 2.32 -3.83
N ASP A 136 -21.07 2.13 -2.56
CA ASP A 136 -21.92 3.04 -1.81
C ASP A 136 -21.07 4.16 -1.18
N ALA A 137 -21.15 5.37 -1.78
CA ALA A 137 -20.39 6.53 -1.33
C ALA A 137 -20.84 7.01 0.06
N HIS A 138 -22.12 6.83 0.42
CA HIS A 138 -22.63 7.23 1.74
C HIS A 138 -22.08 6.31 2.84
N VAL A 139 -22.12 5.01 2.61
CA VAL A 139 -21.52 4.01 3.54
C VAL A 139 -20.03 4.27 3.70
N PHE A 140 -19.31 4.50 2.58
CA PHE A 140 -17.88 4.82 2.61
C PHE A 140 -17.62 6.09 3.43
N GLN A 141 -18.36 7.17 3.18
CA GLN A 141 -18.19 8.42 3.89
C GLN A 141 -18.46 8.27 5.38
N ALA A 142 -19.63 7.77 5.76
CA ALA A 142 -20.06 7.71 7.16
C ALA A 142 -19.24 6.74 8.02
N LEU A 143 -18.84 5.58 7.47
CA LEU A 143 -18.19 4.52 8.23
C LEU A 143 -16.67 4.50 8.12
N PHE A 144 -16.09 5.27 7.19
CA PHE A 144 -14.65 5.29 6.98
C PHE A 144 -14.07 6.70 6.91
N LEU A 145 -14.54 7.52 5.98
CA LEU A 145 -13.94 8.82 5.69
C LEU A 145 -14.10 9.83 6.82
N ASP A 146 -15.32 9.97 7.36
CA ASP A 146 -15.62 10.90 8.46
C ASP A 146 -14.80 10.56 9.73
N LEU A 147 -14.48 9.29 9.95
CA LEU A 147 -13.64 8.86 11.05
C LEU A 147 -12.15 9.21 10.85
N LEU A 148 -11.73 9.42 9.61
CA LEU A 148 -10.38 9.84 9.25
C LEU A 148 -10.23 11.37 9.18
N GLU A 149 -11.32 12.13 9.13
CA GLU A 149 -11.29 13.60 9.00
C GLU A 149 -10.39 14.29 10.06
N PRO A 150 -10.40 13.89 11.34
CA PRO A 150 -9.49 14.48 12.35
C PRO A 150 -8.01 14.23 12.07
N PHE A 151 -7.68 13.28 11.19
CA PHE A 151 -6.31 12.85 10.88
C PHE A 151 -5.94 13.10 9.41
N ARG A 152 -6.75 13.87 8.69
CA ARG A 152 -6.66 14.08 7.23
C ARG A 152 -5.25 14.44 6.75
N GLU A 153 -4.57 15.35 7.45
CA GLU A 153 -3.21 15.80 7.12
C GLU A 153 -2.17 14.66 7.13
N ARG A 154 -2.51 13.56 7.78
CA ARG A 154 -1.65 12.37 7.88
C ARG A 154 -2.06 11.24 6.95
N VAL A 155 -3.14 11.43 6.17
CA VAL A 155 -3.59 10.48 5.17
C VAL A 155 -3.11 10.93 3.79
N ALA A 156 -2.15 10.21 3.24
CA ALA A 156 -1.55 10.53 1.95
C ALA A 156 -2.47 10.16 0.78
N VAL A 157 -3.09 8.98 0.83
CA VAL A 157 -3.97 8.46 -0.23
C VAL A 157 -4.89 7.35 0.30
N LEU A 158 -6.10 7.29 -0.22
CA LEU A 158 -7.09 6.24 0.01
C LEU A 158 -7.19 5.37 -1.24
N ILE A 159 -7.00 4.05 -1.09
CA ILE A 159 -6.87 3.11 -2.20
C ILE A 159 -8.09 2.19 -2.25
N PHE A 160 -8.88 2.29 -3.31
CA PHE A 160 -9.95 1.36 -3.64
C PHE A 160 -9.37 0.19 -4.43
N GLU A 161 -9.16 -0.95 -3.77
CA GLU A 161 -8.63 -2.16 -4.40
C GLU A 161 -9.78 -3.05 -4.88
N PHE A 162 -9.92 -3.20 -6.18
CA PHE A 162 -10.82 -4.16 -6.81
C PHE A 162 -10.07 -5.45 -7.15
N GLY A 163 -10.43 -6.54 -6.47
CA GLY A 163 -9.93 -7.88 -6.79
C GLY A 163 -10.27 -8.28 -8.23
N ALA A 164 -9.69 -9.40 -8.69
CA ALA A 164 -10.06 -9.93 -10.00
C ALA A 164 -11.56 -10.27 -10.01
N PHE A 165 -12.29 -9.67 -10.92
CA PHE A 165 -13.72 -9.95 -11.07
C PHE A 165 -13.94 -11.38 -11.56
N PRO A 166 -14.86 -12.15 -10.94
CA PRO A 166 -15.32 -13.44 -11.47
C PRO A 166 -15.92 -13.28 -12.88
N ARG A 167 -15.79 -14.33 -13.71
CA ARG A 167 -16.44 -14.33 -15.02
C ARG A 167 -17.95 -14.14 -14.87
N GLY A 168 -18.51 -13.26 -15.73
CA GLY A 168 -19.95 -12.95 -15.75
C GLY A 168 -20.40 -11.95 -14.66
N LEU A 169 -19.50 -11.41 -13.84
CA LEU A 169 -19.86 -10.34 -12.90
C LEU A 169 -20.04 -9.00 -13.62
N TYR A 170 -19.11 -8.68 -14.51
CA TYR A 170 -19.19 -7.62 -15.50
C TYR A 170 -18.88 -8.26 -16.86
N GLU A 171 -19.77 -8.14 -17.81
CA GLU A 171 -19.56 -8.69 -19.15
C GLU A 171 -18.63 -7.79 -19.96
N ARG A 172 -18.69 -6.47 -19.71
CA ARG A 172 -17.92 -5.46 -20.43
C ARG A 172 -17.28 -4.47 -19.44
N GLU A 173 -16.18 -3.86 -19.86
CA GLU A 173 -15.49 -2.78 -19.13
C GLU A 173 -16.44 -1.62 -18.81
N GLU A 174 -17.27 -1.23 -19.79
CA GLU A 174 -18.20 -0.10 -19.68
C GLU A 174 -19.13 -0.22 -18.49
N ASP A 175 -19.64 -1.41 -18.21
CA ASP A 175 -20.57 -1.64 -17.12
C ASP A 175 -19.92 -1.37 -15.75
N PHE A 176 -18.65 -1.78 -15.58
CA PHE A 176 -17.86 -1.45 -14.40
C PHE A 176 -17.55 0.04 -14.31
N VAL A 177 -17.14 0.66 -15.44
CA VAL A 177 -16.77 2.07 -15.50
C VAL A 177 -17.96 2.97 -15.14
N ILE A 178 -19.18 2.65 -15.60
CA ILE A 178 -20.39 3.40 -15.23
C ILE A 178 -20.63 3.36 -13.71
N ASP A 179 -20.53 2.20 -13.09
CA ASP A 179 -20.69 2.06 -11.64
C ASP A 179 -19.59 2.83 -10.88
N LEU A 180 -18.35 2.70 -11.33
CA LEU A 180 -17.19 3.37 -10.75
C LEU A 180 -17.28 4.89 -10.87
N ASP A 181 -17.60 5.43 -12.04
CA ASP A 181 -17.71 6.89 -12.25
C ASP A 181 -18.82 7.51 -11.38
N ARG A 182 -19.97 6.84 -11.28
CA ARG A 182 -21.05 7.26 -10.39
C ARG A 182 -20.58 7.35 -8.95
N PHE A 183 -19.86 6.33 -8.47
CA PHE A 183 -19.28 6.30 -7.12
C PHE A 183 -18.27 7.44 -6.92
N LEU A 184 -17.29 7.55 -7.80
CA LEU A 184 -16.22 8.54 -7.70
C LEU A 184 -16.76 9.98 -7.76
N SER A 185 -17.83 10.22 -8.54
CA SER A 185 -18.49 11.52 -8.63
C SER A 185 -19.17 11.97 -7.33
N ALA A 186 -19.55 11.03 -6.48
CA ALA A 186 -20.18 11.28 -5.19
C ALA A 186 -19.19 11.43 -4.03
N LEU A 187 -17.89 11.21 -4.26
CA LEU A 187 -16.89 11.29 -3.19
C LEU A 187 -16.57 12.73 -2.78
N PRO A 188 -16.40 13.01 -1.47
CA PRO A 188 -15.97 14.32 -0.98
C PRO A 188 -14.64 14.76 -1.58
N GLN A 189 -14.55 16.03 -1.94
CA GLN A 189 -13.35 16.64 -2.50
C GLN A 189 -12.25 16.86 -1.44
N GLY A 190 -11.00 17.01 -1.93
CA GLY A 190 -9.84 17.35 -1.11
C GLY A 190 -9.15 16.16 -0.45
N TRP A 191 -9.57 14.95 -0.76
CA TRP A 191 -8.82 13.72 -0.47
C TRP A 191 -8.13 13.23 -1.75
N ARG A 192 -7.00 12.51 -1.58
CA ARG A 192 -6.41 11.79 -2.71
C ARG A 192 -6.98 10.39 -2.75
N TYR A 193 -7.66 10.08 -3.83
CA TYR A 193 -8.21 8.75 -4.11
C TYR A 193 -7.40 8.06 -5.19
N ALA A 194 -7.23 6.76 -5.04
CA ALA A 194 -6.59 5.92 -6.05
C ALA A 194 -7.38 4.62 -6.24
N VAL A 195 -7.38 4.10 -7.46
CA VAL A 195 -8.05 2.83 -7.81
C VAL A 195 -7.02 1.82 -8.25
N GLU A 196 -7.01 0.66 -7.59
CA GLU A 196 -6.25 -0.51 -7.98
C GLU A 196 -7.19 -1.56 -8.55
N ILE A 197 -7.00 -1.94 -9.81
CA ILE A 197 -7.71 -3.06 -10.42
C ILE A 197 -6.80 -4.27 -10.55
N ARG A 198 -7.38 -5.47 -10.45
CA ARG A 198 -6.68 -6.75 -10.65
C ARG A 198 -7.32 -7.60 -11.75
N THR A 199 -8.06 -6.96 -12.64
CA THR A 199 -8.65 -7.50 -13.86
C THR A 199 -7.97 -6.84 -15.04
N PRO A 200 -6.96 -7.49 -15.68
CA PRO A 200 -6.16 -6.86 -16.76
C PRO A 200 -7.00 -6.36 -17.93
N ALA A 201 -8.08 -7.06 -18.27
CA ALA A 201 -8.98 -6.69 -19.36
C ALA A 201 -9.69 -5.34 -19.15
N PHE A 202 -9.70 -4.81 -17.92
CA PHE A 202 -10.33 -3.52 -17.58
C PHE A 202 -9.29 -2.39 -17.45
N LEU A 203 -8.03 -2.64 -17.74
CA LEU A 203 -7.03 -1.60 -17.89
C LEU A 203 -7.10 -1.01 -19.29
N GLY A 204 -8.18 -0.27 -19.55
CA GLY A 204 -8.51 0.26 -20.87
C GLY A 204 -8.76 1.78 -20.87
N PRO A 205 -8.94 2.36 -22.08
CA PRO A 205 -9.09 3.80 -22.23
C PRO A 205 -10.29 4.38 -21.46
N LEU A 206 -11.41 3.66 -21.40
CA LEU A 206 -12.62 4.13 -20.72
C LEU A 206 -12.41 4.23 -19.22
N TYR A 207 -11.79 3.19 -18.63
CA TYR A 207 -11.44 3.19 -17.21
C TYR A 207 -10.47 4.34 -16.87
N LEU A 208 -9.41 4.50 -17.66
CA LEU A 208 -8.41 5.55 -17.42
C LEU A 208 -9.00 6.95 -17.60
N ALA A 209 -9.87 7.17 -18.59
CA ALA A 209 -10.57 8.43 -18.78
C ALA A 209 -11.48 8.77 -17.59
N ALA A 210 -12.25 7.80 -17.08
CA ALA A 210 -13.12 8.01 -15.92
C ALA A 210 -12.34 8.40 -14.66
N LEU A 211 -11.15 7.83 -14.44
CA LEU A 211 -10.27 8.24 -13.35
C LEU A 211 -9.71 9.65 -13.56
N ALA A 212 -9.24 9.95 -14.77
CA ALA A 212 -8.65 11.25 -15.10
C ALA A 212 -9.66 12.39 -14.96
N ASP A 213 -10.91 12.20 -15.39
CA ASP A 213 -12.00 13.18 -15.25
C ASP A 213 -12.31 13.52 -13.79
N ARG A 214 -11.95 12.65 -12.85
CA ARG A 214 -12.14 12.80 -11.41
C ARG A 214 -10.86 13.15 -10.63
N GLY A 215 -9.70 13.22 -11.30
CA GLY A 215 -8.40 13.40 -10.66
C GLY A 215 -8.03 12.26 -9.70
N VAL A 216 -8.52 11.05 -9.97
CA VAL A 216 -8.25 9.83 -9.21
C VAL A 216 -7.08 9.09 -9.84
N ALA A 217 -6.09 8.68 -9.03
CA ALA A 217 -4.93 7.99 -9.56
C ALA A 217 -5.24 6.52 -9.89
N HIS A 218 -4.79 6.05 -11.07
CA HIS A 218 -4.62 4.63 -11.27
C HIS A 218 -3.43 4.14 -10.43
N VAL A 219 -3.58 3.01 -9.72
CA VAL A 219 -2.48 2.37 -8.99
C VAL A 219 -1.74 1.43 -9.92
N LEU A 220 -0.51 1.81 -10.29
CA LEU A 220 0.39 0.87 -10.97
C LEU A 220 0.75 -0.25 -9.99
N ASN A 221 0.40 -1.49 -10.32
CA ASN A 221 0.58 -2.57 -9.36
C ASN A 221 1.34 -3.77 -9.95
N ALA A 222 2.23 -4.35 -9.16
CA ALA A 222 2.79 -5.66 -9.44
C ALA A 222 1.92 -6.72 -8.74
N TRP A 223 1.14 -7.44 -9.52
CA TRP A 223 0.26 -8.52 -9.06
C TRP A 223 0.29 -9.69 -10.02
N THR A 224 0.03 -10.91 -9.53
CA THR A 224 0.26 -12.16 -10.24
C THR A 224 -0.31 -12.23 -11.66
N ARG A 225 -1.46 -11.58 -11.94
CA ARG A 225 -2.13 -11.61 -13.26
C ARG A 225 -2.12 -10.28 -14.00
N MET A 226 -1.64 -9.22 -13.36
CA MET A 226 -1.54 -7.90 -14.01
C MET A 226 -0.32 -7.86 -14.95
N PRO A 227 -0.34 -7.00 -15.97
CA PRO A 227 0.88 -6.62 -16.70
C PRO A 227 1.93 -6.12 -15.71
N THR A 228 3.21 -6.24 -16.03
CA THR A 228 4.28 -5.68 -15.21
C THR A 228 4.11 -4.18 -15.05
N ILE A 229 4.72 -3.59 -13.99
CA ILE A 229 4.63 -2.13 -13.80
C ILE A 229 5.16 -1.39 -15.02
N GLY A 230 6.25 -1.88 -15.64
CA GLY A 230 6.79 -1.30 -16.88
C GLY A 230 5.79 -1.32 -18.02
N GLU A 231 5.14 -2.46 -18.27
CA GLU A 231 4.08 -2.57 -19.31
C GLU A 231 2.88 -1.65 -19.01
N GLN A 232 2.49 -1.49 -17.72
CA GLN A 232 1.44 -0.55 -17.35
C GLN A 232 1.83 0.90 -17.62
N MET A 233 3.10 1.29 -17.43
CA MET A 233 3.59 2.64 -17.73
C MET A 233 3.45 3.03 -19.19
N GLU A 234 3.51 2.05 -20.11
CA GLU A 234 3.35 2.27 -21.55
C GLU A 234 1.88 2.43 -22.00
N VAL A 235 0.92 2.18 -21.10
CA VAL A 235 -0.50 2.33 -21.44
C VAL A 235 -0.84 3.83 -21.57
N PRO A 236 -1.35 4.28 -22.74
CA PRO A 236 -1.70 5.68 -22.94
C PRO A 236 -2.73 6.17 -21.92
N GLY A 237 -2.42 7.29 -21.23
CA GLY A 237 -3.31 7.87 -20.23
C GLY A 237 -3.26 7.23 -18.85
N VAL A 238 -2.31 6.32 -18.57
CA VAL A 238 -2.22 5.61 -17.28
C VAL A 238 -1.99 6.53 -16.06
N PHE A 239 -1.38 7.68 -16.26
CA PHE A 239 -1.18 8.70 -15.22
C PHE A 239 -2.42 9.62 -15.17
N THR A 240 -3.41 9.22 -14.39
CA THR A 240 -4.76 9.79 -14.37
C THR A 240 -4.94 10.92 -13.34
N ALA A 241 -3.91 11.26 -12.54
CA ALA A 241 -3.95 12.31 -11.52
C ALA A 241 -2.63 13.10 -11.49
N ASP A 242 -2.59 14.18 -10.72
CA ASP A 242 -1.40 14.99 -10.44
C ASP A 242 -0.45 14.36 -9.40
N PHE A 243 -0.71 13.10 -9.03
CA PHE A 243 0.13 12.28 -8.17
C PHE A 243 0.14 10.83 -8.67
N THR A 244 1.17 10.09 -8.30
CA THR A 244 1.36 8.69 -8.71
C THR A 244 1.25 7.77 -7.50
N VAL A 245 0.58 6.62 -7.66
CA VAL A 245 0.52 5.57 -6.64
C VAL A 245 1.01 4.26 -7.23
N VAL A 246 1.92 3.60 -6.51
CA VAL A 246 2.52 2.34 -6.94
C VAL A 246 2.45 1.32 -5.81
N ARG A 247 2.00 0.11 -6.11
CA ARG A 247 2.00 -1.02 -5.19
C ARG A 247 2.76 -2.21 -5.78
N ALA A 248 4.03 -2.36 -5.43
CA ALA A 248 4.90 -3.47 -5.83
C ALA A 248 4.75 -4.63 -4.83
N LEU A 249 3.74 -5.49 -5.06
CA LEU A 249 3.26 -6.44 -4.08
C LEU A 249 3.74 -7.86 -4.30
N LEU A 250 3.67 -8.34 -5.55
CA LEU A 250 3.89 -9.73 -5.89
C LEU A 250 4.35 -9.83 -7.34
N ARG A 251 5.33 -10.69 -7.61
CA ARG A 251 5.83 -10.93 -8.95
C ARG A 251 4.73 -11.50 -9.84
N GLN A 252 4.66 -11.06 -11.09
CA GLN A 252 3.77 -11.63 -12.11
C GLN A 252 3.97 -13.15 -12.20
N GLY A 253 2.86 -13.89 -12.31
CA GLY A 253 2.85 -15.35 -12.40
C GLY A 253 3.04 -16.09 -11.06
N ARG A 254 3.47 -15.43 -9.99
CA ARG A 254 3.66 -16.09 -8.68
C ARG A 254 2.37 -16.11 -7.87
N PRO A 255 1.93 -17.29 -7.37
CA PRO A 255 0.85 -17.39 -6.40
C PRO A 255 1.21 -16.73 -5.06
N TYR A 256 0.22 -16.16 -4.39
CA TYR A 256 0.40 -15.49 -3.10
C TYR A 256 0.99 -16.42 -2.02
N GLU A 257 0.43 -17.61 -1.89
CA GLU A 257 0.83 -18.61 -0.89
C GLU A 257 2.28 -19.05 -1.10
N GLN A 258 2.69 -19.23 -2.36
CA GLN A 258 4.07 -19.57 -2.70
C GLN A 258 5.06 -18.49 -2.24
N ALA A 259 4.72 -17.21 -2.40
CA ALA A 259 5.59 -16.13 -1.93
C ALA A 259 5.66 -16.06 -0.39
N VAL A 260 4.56 -16.35 0.30
CA VAL A 260 4.54 -16.41 1.77
C VAL A 260 5.44 -17.54 2.27
N GLU A 261 5.28 -18.74 1.71
CA GLU A 261 6.05 -19.92 2.11
C GLU A 261 7.56 -19.74 1.82
N ALA A 262 7.90 -19.25 0.62
CA ALA A 262 9.28 -19.10 0.18
C ALA A 262 10.05 -18.02 0.95
N PHE A 263 9.38 -16.93 1.36
CA PHE A 263 10.08 -15.72 1.77
C PHE A 263 10.05 -15.42 3.27
N GLN A 264 9.17 -16.06 4.05
CA GLN A 264 9.21 -15.90 5.50
C GLN A 264 10.57 -16.34 6.08
N PRO A 265 11.09 -15.64 7.11
CA PRO A 265 10.52 -14.53 7.87
C PRO A 265 10.72 -13.14 7.25
N TYR A 266 11.06 -13.01 5.96
CA TYR A 266 11.28 -11.76 5.24
C TYR A 266 12.55 -10.99 5.66
N ALA A 267 13.59 -11.71 6.06
CA ALA A 267 14.83 -11.14 6.58
C ALA A 267 15.81 -10.67 5.48
N LYS A 268 15.67 -11.18 4.26
CA LYS A 268 16.55 -10.86 3.13
C LYS A 268 15.83 -10.98 1.80
N VAL A 269 16.36 -10.34 0.76
CA VAL A 269 15.97 -10.61 -0.62
C VAL A 269 16.37 -12.05 -0.98
N GLN A 270 15.44 -12.80 -1.54
CA GLN A 270 15.62 -14.20 -1.91
C GLN A 270 15.45 -14.43 -3.43
N ASP A 271 14.62 -13.63 -4.07
CA ASP A 271 14.39 -13.68 -5.51
C ASP A 271 14.29 -12.27 -6.11
N PRO A 272 15.44 -11.67 -6.46
CA PRO A 272 15.48 -10.33 -7.03
C PRO A 272 14.61 -10.20 -8.29
N ASN A 273 13.94 -9.04 -8.42
CA ASN A 273 13.13 -8.69 -9.60
C ASN A 273 13.67 -7.41 -10.25
N PRO A 274 14.74 -7.51 -11.06
CA PRO A 274 15.39 -6.35 -11.65
C PRO A 274 14.48 -5.52 -12.55
N GLU A 275 13.54 -6.16 -13.24
CA GLU A 275 12.54 -5.48 -14.08
C GLU A 275 11.66 -4.53 -13.24
N THR A 276 11.07 -5.04 -12.15
CA THR A 276 10.26 -4.19 -11.26
C THR A 276 11.10 -3.11 -10.58
N ARG A 277 12.34 -3.40 -10.19
CA ARG A 277 13.26 -2.39 -9.63
C ARG A 277 13.53 -1.27 -10.63
N ALA A 278 13.80 -1.61 -11.90
CA ALA A 278 14.01 -0.63 -12.96
C ALA A 278 12.77 0.25 -13.18
N ALA A 279 11.60 -0.34 -13.26
CA ALA A 279 10.34 0.40 -13.40
C ALA A 279 10.08 1.33 -12.20
N LEU A 280 10.34 0.89 -10.97
CA LEU A 280 10.22 1.72 -9.78
C LEU A 280 11.20 2.90 -9.79
N LYS A 281 12.45 2.68 -10.24
CA LYS A 281 13.48 3.72 -10.37
C LYS A 281 13.07 4.76 -11.42
N GLU A 282 12.57 4.31 -12.56
CA GLU A 282 12.08 5.16 -13.65
C GLU A 282 10.88 6.02 -13.20
N LEU A 283 9.90 5.39 -12.54
CA LEU A 283 8.74 6.11 -11.98
C LEU A 283 9.13 7.15 -10.94
N ALA A 284 10.09 6.83 -10.07
CA ALA A 284 10.61 7.77 -9.08
C ALA A 284 11.28 8.98 -9.75
N ALA A 285 12.13 8.73 -10.76
CA ALA A 285 12.77 9.79 -11.53
C ALA A 285 11.74 10.67 -12.29
N ARG A 286 10.72 10.04 -12.91
CA ARG A 286 9.61 10.75 -13.56
C ARG A 286 8.87 11.66 -12.57
N THR A 287 8.53 11.14 -11.40
CA THR A 287 7.81 11.88 -10.35
C THR A 287 8.62 13.12 -9.90
N ALA A 288 9.90 12.92 -9.62
CA ALA A 288 10.81 14.01 -9.23
C ALA A 288 10.94 15.08 -10.35
N LEU A 289 11.13 14.63 -11.60
CA LEU A 289 11.26 15.52 -12.76
C LEU A 289 10.01 16.39 -12.96
N ARG A 290 8.82 15.80 -12.76
CA ARG A 290 7.54 16.48 -12.92
C ARG A 290 7.12 17.29 -11.69
N ARG A 291 7.88 17.21 -10.59
CA ARG A 291 7.57 17.82 -9.30
C ARG A 291 6.18 17.45 -8.77
N GLU A 292 5.75 16.22 -9.07
CA GLU A 292 4.53 15.61 -8.57
C GLU A 292 4.79 14.93 -7.23
N LYS A 293 3.74 14.43 -6.58
CA LYS A 293 3.88 13.51 -5.44
C LYS A 293 3.76 12.07 -5.93
N GLY A 294 4.63 11.20 -5.43
CA GLY A 294 4.57 9.78 -5.70
C GLY A 294 4.60 8.95 -4.42
N PHE A 295 3.68 8.00 -4.31
CA PHE A 295 3.51 7.12 -3.16
C PHE A 295 3.77 5.69 -3.57
N TYR A 296 4.88 5.12 -3.10
CA TYR A 296 5.42 3.83 -3.55
C TYR A 296 5.41 2.83 -2.39
N PHE A 297 4.63 1.75 -2.51
CA PHE A 297 4.49 0.74 -1.47
C PHE A 297 5.05 -0.59 -1.93
N VAL A 298 6.13 -1.03 -1.30
CA VAL A 298 6.77 -2.31 -1.59
C VAL A 298 6.35 -3.34 -0.56
N ASN A 299 6.05 -4.56 -1.00
CA ASN A 299 5.73 -5.67 -0.13
C ASN A 299 6.88 -6.69 -0.11
N ASN A 300 7.10 -7.32 1.04
CA ASN A 300 8.09 -8.38 1.19
C ASN A 300 7.89 -9.55 0.21
N ARG A 301 6.65 -9.82 -0.20
CA ARG A 301 6.33 -10.90 -1.14
C ARG A 301 6.80 -10.66 -2.58
N LEU A 302 7.27 -9.45 -2.89
CA LEU A 302 7.85 -9.18 -4.19
C LEU A 302 9.17 -9.94 -4.38
N GLU A 303 10.11 -9.79 -3.43
CA GLU A 303 11.48 -10.31 -3.53
C GLU A 303 11.96 -11.01 -2.25
N GLY A 304 11.23 -10.93 -1.14
CA GLY A 304 11.61 -11.50 0.17
C GLY A 304 11.89 -10.45 1.26
N ASN A 305 12.25 -9.21 0.92
CA ASN A 305 12.54 -8.16 1.90
C ASN A 305 12.33 -6.76 1.29
N ALA A 306 11.26 -6.10 1.68
CA ALA A 306 10.89 -4.80 1.15
C ALA A 306 11.92 -3.68 1.45
N PRO A 307 12.52 -3.57 2.65
CA PRO A 307 13.56 -2.57 2.90
C PRO A 307 14.75 -2.68 1.96
N SER A 308 15.26 -3.89 1.72
CA SER A 308 16.39 -4.11 0.79
C SER A 308 16.00 -3.87 -0.67
N THR A 309 14.76 -4.17 -1.06
CA THR A 309 14.25 -3.84 -2.38
C THR A 309 14.25 -2.31 -2.59
N ILE A 310 13.71 -1.56 -1.61
CA ILE A 310 13.68 -0.09 -1.66
C ILE A 310 15.10 0.50 -1.68
N ASP A 311 16.01 -0.04 -0.86
CA ASP A 311 17.41 0.37 -0.85
C ASP A 311 18.09 0.21 -2.21
N ALA A 312 17.81 -0.91 -2.89
CA ALA A 312 18.35 -1.19 -4.22
C ALA A 312 17.73 -0.30 -5.31
N VAL A 313 16.43 0.06 -5.21
CA VAL A 313 15.76 1.00 -6.12
C VAL A 313 16.34 2.41 -5.98
N LEU A 314 16.63 2.83 -4.74
CA LEU A 314 17.18 4.16 -4.42
C LEU A 314 18.71 4.22 -4.46
N ALA A 315 19.38 3.17 -4.93
CA ALA A 315 20.82 3.21 -5.15
C ALA A 315 21.14 4.21 -6.28
N ILE A 316 22.16 5.04 -6.04
CA ILE A 316 22.76 5.91 -7.08
C ILE A 316 23.68 4.99 -7.89
N ASP A 317 23.55 5.02 -9.21
CA ASP A 317 24.49 4.33 -10.10
C ASP A 317 25.82 5.02 -10.11
#